data_653870ce3752902e9c28fbfd050d0407
#
_entry.id   653870ce3752902e9c28fbfd050d0407
#
_cell.length_a   1.000
_cell.length_b   1.000
_cell.length_c   1.000
_cell.angle_alpha   90.00
_cell.angle_beta   90.00
_cell.angle_gamma   90.00
#
_symmetry.space_group_name_H-M   'P 1'
#
loop_
_entity.id
_entity.type
_entity.pdbx_description
1 polymer ?
#
loop_
_entity_poly.entity_id
_entity_poly.type
_entity_poly.pdbx_seq_one_letter_code
_entity_poly.pdbx_strand_id
1 'polypeptide(L)'
;FGLPQMDSPYEEGVIDFVRILSAALLIDLIVVTLCYFVQLSLWSKHELNEERQQKHRAEYQYDRLKQQINPHFLFNSLGILDYLVQERETERASSFIRKLANIYRYMLNNDQKRLVKLSEELDFTDMYIDLLKERFIEGMVIEREINEALLDRHVVPCSLQLLVENA
;
A
#
# COMPACT_ATOMS: atom_id res chain seq x y z
N PHE A 1 -84.37 -39.00 -10.76
CA PHE A 1 -83.68 -39.03 -12.07
C PHE A 1 -82.79 -37.80 -12.13
N GLY A 2 -81.50 -37.95 -11.77
CA GLY A 2 -80.48 -36.92 -11.96
C GLY A 2 -79.92 -37.09 -13.41
N LEU A 3 -80.01 -36.07 -14.16
CA LEU A 3 -79.35 -36.00 -15.46
C LEU A 3 -77.84 -35.94 -15.26
N PRO A 4 -77.04 -36.72 -15.93
CA PRO A 4 -75.58 -36.57 -15.84
C PRO A 4 -75.24 -35.20 -16.44
N GLN A 5 -74.57 -34.37 -15.66
CA GLN A 5 -74.02 -33.10 -16.11
C GLN A 5 -72.88 -33.48 -17.09
N MET A 6 -73.16 -33.42 -18.38
CA MET A 6 -72.13 -33.53 -19.43
C MET A 6 -71.33 -32.21 -19.44
N ASP A 7 -70.20 -32.22 -18.74
CA ASP A 7 -69.21 -31.15 -18.91
C ASP A 7 -68.82 -31.10 -20.38
N SER A 8 -69.01 -29.96 -20.97
CA SER A 8 -68.74 -29.84 -22.41
C SER A 8 -67.21 -29.91 -22.62
N PRO A 9 -66.71 -30.60 -23.68
CA PRO A 9 -65.27 -30.66 -23.96
C PRO A 9 -64.62 -29.29 -24.10
N TYR A 10 -65.37 -28.25 -24.26
CA TYR A 10 -64.95 -26.86 -24.36
C TYR A 10 -64.60 -26.28 -22.97
N GLU A 11 -65.29 -26.63 -21.92
CA GLU A 11 -65.03 -26.15 -20.56
C GLU A 11 -63.75 -26.77 -20.01
N GLU A 12 -63.47 -28.03 -20.24
CA GLU A 12 -62.22 -28.69 -19.84
C GLU A 12 -61.01 -28.03 -20.58
N GLY A 13 -61.10 -27.73 -21.85
CA GLY A 13 -60.05 -27.05 -22.61
C GLY A 13 -59.73 -25.66 -22.11
N VAL A 14 -60.73 -24.89 -21.68
CA VAL A 14 -60.54 -23.57 -21.09
C VAL A 14 -59.88 -23.67 -19.72
N ILE A 15 -60.26 -24.61 -18.88
CA ILE A 15 -59.65 -24.83 -17.55
C ILE A 15 -58.17 -25.21 -17.69
N ASP A 16 -57.84 -26.10 -18.62
CA ASP A 16 -56.46 -26.50 -18.85
C ASP A 16 -55.62 -25.36 -19.42
N PHE A 17 -56.14 -24.56 -20.29
CA PHE A 17 -55.49 -23.34 -20.78
C PHE A 17 -55.16 -22.34 -19.66
N VAL A 18 -56.12 -22.09 -18.77
CA VAL A 18 -55.95 -21.21 -17.59
C VAL A 18 -54.87 -21.76 -16.65
N ARG A 19 -54.86 -23.06 -16.42
CA ARG A 19 -53.84 -23.74 -15.56
C ARG A 19 -52.46 -23.59 -16.18
N ILE A 20 -52.28 -23.84 -17.46
CA ILE A 20 -50.99 -23.69 -18.16
C ILE A 20 -50.52 -22.24 -18.11
N LEU A 21 -51.40 -21.27 -18.37
CA LEU A 21 -51.08 -19.84 -18.31
C LEU A 21 -50.66 -19.40 -16.90
N SER A 22 -51.42 -19.84 -15.86
CA SER A 22 -51.08 -19.50 -14.49
C SER A 22 -49.74 -20.13 -14.03
N ALA A 23 -49.45 -21.34 -14.45
CA ALA A 23 -48.17 -21.99 -14.18
C ALA A 23 -47.02 -21.25 -14.88
N ALA A 24 -47.21 -20.84 -16.14
CA ALA A 24 -46.20 -20.06 -16.87
C ALA A 24 -45.89 -18.72 -16.17
N LEU A 25 -46.94 -17.98 -15.76
CA LEU A 25 -46.78 -16.72 -15.02
C LEU A 25 -46.04 -16.90 -13.66
N LEU A 26 -46.33 -18.00 -12.97
CA LEU A 26 -45.62 -18.30 -11.70
C LEU A 26 -44.14 -18.61 -11.94
N ILE A 27 -43.82 -19.34 -13.00
CA ILE A 27 -42.42 -19.63 -13.36
C ILE A 27 -41.72 -18.35 -13.74
N ASP A 28 -42.29 -17.49 -14.56
CA ASP A 28 -41.71 -16.18 -14.93
C ASP A 28 -41.46 -15.32 -13.70
N LEU A 29 -42.41 -15.25 -12.75
CA LEU A 29 -42.26 -14.51 -11.50
C LEU A 29 -41.07 -15.05 -10.67
N ILE A 30 -40.94 -16.37 -10.57
CA ILE A 30 -39.82 -17.01 -9.84
C ILE A 30 -38.49 -16.66 -10.53
N VAL A 31 -38.41 -16.77 -11.84
CA VAL A 31 -37.19 -16.46 -12.60
C VAL A 31 -36.78 -15.01 -12.44
N VAL A 32 -37.72 -14.07 -12.58
CA VAL A 32 -37.45 -12.65 -12.38
C VAL A 32 -36.96 -12.35 -10.95
N THR A 33 -37.61 -12.97 -9.95
CA THR A 33 -37.23 -12.80 -8.53
C THR A 33 -35.82 -13.33 -8.26
N LEU A 34 -35.49 -14.50 -8.81
CA LEU A 34 -34.15 -15.09 -8.70
C LEU A 34 -33.09 -14.22 -9.39
N CYS A 35 -33.35 -13.74 -10.60
CA CYS A 35 -32.46 -12.83 -11.31
C CYS A 35 -32.21 -11.55 -10.52
N TYR A 36 -33.26 -10.96 -9.97
CA TYR A 36 -33.15 -9.76 -9.11
C TYR A 36 -32.30 -10.02 -7.86
N PHE A 37 -32.52 -11.14 -7.20
CA PHE A 37 -31.74 -11.53 -6.03
C PHE A 37 -30.25 -11.76 -6.34
N VAL A 38 -29.96 -12.41 -7.48
CA VAL A 38 -28.59 -12.62 -7.96
C VAL A 38 -27.93 -11.27 -8.26
N GLN A 39 -28.62 -10.35 -8.92
CA GLN A 39 -28.08 -9.02 -9.21
C GLN A 39 -27.78 -8.25 -7.92
N LEU A 40 -28.67 -8.24 -6.95
CA LEU A 40 -28.45 -7.61 -5.64
C LEU A 40 -27.23 -8.23 -4.94
N SER A 41 -27.09 -9.53 -4.96
CA SER A 41 -25.96 -10.25 -4.36
C SER A 41 -24.63 -9.91 -5.02
N LEU A 42 -24.61 -9.78 -6.35
CA LEU A 42 -23.41 -9.39 -7.09
C LEU A 42 -23.04 -7.93 -6.82
N TRP A 43 -24.00 -7.03 -6.75
CA TRP A 43 -23.80 -5.62 -6.43
C TRP A 43 -23.20 -5.44 -5.05
N SER A 44 -23.79 -6.09 -4.04
CA SER A 44 -23.29 -6.04 -2.66
C SER A 44 -21.86 -6.56 -2.52
N LYS A 45 -21.53 -7.64 -3.25
CA LYS A 45 -20.14 -8.16 -3.28
C LYS A 45 -19.17 -7.20 -3.94
N HIS A 46 -19.60 -6.50 -4.99
CA HIS A 46 -18.74 -5.54 -5.71
C HIS A 46 -18.39 -4.36 -4.79
N GLU A 47 -19.40 -3.77 -4.14
CA GLU A 47 -19.24 -2.67 -3.21
C GLU A 47 -18.31 -3.03 -2.03
N LEU A 48 -18.52 -4.20 -1.42
CA LEU A 48 -17.67 -4.71 -0.34
C LEU A 48 -16.22 -4.94 -0.79
N ASN A 49 -16.01 -5.39 -2.02
CA ASN A 49 -14.65 -5.57 -2.56
C ASN A 49 -13.95 -4.23 -2.83
N GLU A 50 -14.66 -3.21 -3.29
CA GLU A 50 -14.11 -1.87 -3.48
C GLU A 50 -13.69 -1.24 -2.15
N GLU A 51 -14.53 -1.32 -1.12
CA GLU A 51 -14.19 -0.86 0.22
C GLU A 51 -12.95 -1.58 0.78
N ARG A 52 -12.88 -2.89 0.64
CA ARG A 52 -11.70 -3.67 1.05
C ARG A 52 -10.44 -3.24 0.31
N GLN A 53 -10.52 -3.03 -0.99
CA GLN A 53 -9.37 -2.57 -1.79
C GLN A 53 -8.92 -1.17 -1.37
N GLN A 54 -9.85 -0.25 -1.09
CA GLN A 54 -9.52 1.09 -0.61
C GLN A 54 -8.84 1.02 0.77
N LYS A 55 -9.37 0.21 1.67
CA LYS A 55 -8.78 -0.01 2.99
C LYS A 55 -7.37 -0.59 2.89
N HIS A 56 -7.15 -1.63 2.09
CA HIS A 56 -5.81 -2.20 1.87
C HIS A 56 -4.83 -1.21 1.24
N ARG A 57 -5.30 -0.35 0.31
CA ARG A 57 -4.45 0.71 -0.25
C ARG A 57 -4.06 1.73 0.82
N ALA A 58 -5.00 2.15 1.65
CA ALA A 58 -4.72 3.09 2.74
C ALA A 58 -3.77 2.50 3.80
N GLU A 59 -3.97 1.24 4.18
CA GLU A 59 -3.07 0.50 5.08
C GLU A 59 -1.66 0.39 4.48
N TYR A 60 -1.56 0.00 3.21
CA TYR A 60 -0.28 -0.08 2.51
C TYR A 60 0.44 1.28 2.43
N GLN A 61 -0.29 2.37 2.15
CA GLN A 61 0.28 3.72 2.15
C GLN A 61 0.73 4.15 3.55
N TYR A 62 -0.06 3.83 4.58
CA TYR A 62 0.31 4.10 5.97
C TYR A 62 1.56 3.35 6.40
N ASP A 63 1.64 2.04 6.11
CA ASP A 63 2.82 1.22 6.42
C ASP A 63 4.05 1.72 5.67
N ARG A 64 3.89 2.11 4.42
CA ARG A 64 4.96 2.72 3.63
C ARG A 64 5.47 4.02 4.26
N LEU A 65 4.55 4.94 4.63
CA LEU A 65 4.90 6.18 5.35
C LEU A 65 5.62 5.89 6.68
N LYS A 66 5.16 4.89 7.42
CA LYS A 66 5.79 4.48 8.68
C LYS A 66 7.19 3.91 8.48
N GLN A 67 7.43 3.17 7.40
CA GLN A 67 8.74 2.61 7.06
C GLN A 67 9.73 3.67 6.56
N GLN A 68 9.26 4.78 5.98
CA GLN A 68 10.11 5.90 5.53
C GLN A 68 10.89 6.56 6.66
N ILE A 69 10.33 6.53 7.87
CA ILE A 69 11.05 6.93 9.07
C ILE A 69 11.60 5.64 9.67
N ASN A 70 12.81 5.24 9.29
CA ASN A 70 13.47 4.10 9.96
C ASN A 70 13.51 4.37 11.48
N PRO A 71 12.61 3.76 12.29
CA PRO A 71 12.47 4.13 13.70
C PRO A 71 13.76 3.83 14.48
N HIS A 72 14.45 2.77 14.10
CA HIS A 72 15.72 2.38 14.72
C HIS A 72 16.81 3.42 14.46
N PHE A 73 16.92 3.92 13.24
CA PHE A 73 17.85 5.00 12.91
C PHE A 73 17.52 6.28 13.67
N LEU A 74 16.23 6.63 13.78
CA LEU A 74 15.79 7.81 14.53
C LEU A 74 16.14 7.70 16.02
N PHE A 75 15.78 6.60 16.67
CA PHE A 75 16.08 6.41 18.10
C PHE A 75 17.57 6.39 18.38
N ASN A 76 18.37 5.75 17.53
CA ASN A 76 19.82 5.77 17.65
C ASN A 76 20.39 7.19 17.49
N SER A 77 19.88 7.96 16.54
CA SER A 77 20.29 9.35 16.32
C SER A 77 19.92 10.24 17.49
N LEU A 78 18.75 10.06 18.09
CA LEU A 78 18.36 10.81 19.30
C LEU A 78 19.23 10.46 20.50
N GLY A 79 19.66 9.20 20.64
CA GLY A 79 20.60 8.78 21.69
C GLY A 79 21.97 9.45 21.56
N ILE A 80 22.50 9.59 20.32
CA ILE A 80 23.74 10.33 20.08
C ILE A 80 23.57 11.81 20.43
N LEU A 81 22.45 12.40 20.04
CA LEU A 81 22.16 13.80 20.34
C LEU A 81 22.09 14.04 21.84
N ASP A 82 21.41 13.16 22.59
CA ASP A 82 21.34 13.23 24.05
C ASP A 82 22.72 13.18 24.68
N TYR A 83 23.58 12.25 24.23
CA TYR A 83 24.97 12.17 24.67
C TYR A 83 25.74 13.48 24.42
N LEU A 84 25.67 14.06 23.22
CA LEU A 84 26.35 15.31 22.89
C LEU A 84 25.85 16.49 23.73
N VAL A 85 24.57 16.52 24.08
CA VAL A 85 24.00 17.53 24.98
C VAL A 85 24.49 17.35 26.39
N GLN A 86 24.56 16.12 26.91
CA GLN A 86 25.07 15.82 28.24
C GLN A 86 26.57 16.20 28.40
N GLU A 87 27.35 15.93 27.37
CA GLU A 87 28.76 16.33 27.31
C GLU A 87 28.97 17.83 27.03
N ARG A 88 27.89 18.61 26.87
CA ARG A 88 27.89 20.05 26.58
C ARG A 88 28.58 20.41 25.27
N GLU A 89 28.65 19.48 24.35
CA GLU A 89 29.21 19.67 22.99
C GLU A 89 28.19 20.35 22.04
N THR A 90 27.81 21.58 22.38
CA THR A 90 26.71 22.30 21.73
C THR A 90 26.91 22.47 20.24
N GLU A 91 28.12 22.74 19.77
CA GLU A 91 28.42 22.92 18.34
C GLU A 91 28.28 21.61 17.56
N ARG A 92 28.77 20.50 18.14
CA ARG A 92 28.63 19.16 17.56
C ARG A 92 27.16 18.74 17.54
N ALA A 93 26.44 18.95 18.64
CA ALA A 93 24.99 18.67 18.69
C ALA A 93 24.22 19.44 17.61
N SER A 94 24.53 20.75 17.43
CA SER A 94 23.90 21.55 16.40
C SER A 94 24.26 21.07 14.98
N SER A 95 25.52 20.68 14.75
CA SER A 95 25.97 20.10 13.46
C SER A 95 25.26 18.79 13.17
N PHE A 96 25.17 17.92 14.20
CA PHE A 96 24.48 16.63 14.12
C PHE A 96 23.01 16.79 13.74
N ILE A 97 22.29 17.71 14.37
CA ILE A 97 20.88 18.00 14.04
C ILE A 97 20.75 18.43 12.58
N ARG A 98 21.62 19.29 12.07
CA ARG A 98 21.58 19.73 10.66
C ARG A 98 21.82 18.58 9.69
N LYS A 99 22.81 17.72 9.98
CA LYS A 99 23.10 16.51 9.18
C LYS A 99 21.89 15.57 9.17
N LEU A 100 21.33 15.28 10.33
CA LEU A 100 20.13 14.43 10.48
C LEU A 100 18.95 14.99 9.70
N ALA A 101 18.68 16.28 9.79
CA ALA A 101 17.60 16.95 9.06
C ALA A 101 17.80 16.85 7.54
N ASN A 102 19.04 16.97 7.03
CA ASN A 102 19.34 16.82 5.61
C ASN A 102 19.13 15.39 5.11
N ILE A 103 19.50 14.39 5.90
CA ILE A 103 19.25 12.97 5.61
C ILE A 103 17.75 12.71 5.48
N TYR A 104 16.95 13.11 6.47
CA TYR A 104 15.50 12.94 6.40
C TYR A 104 14.86 13.71 5.23
N ARG A 105 15.36 14.91 4.94
CA ARG A 105 14.88 15.69 3.78
C ARG A 105 15.17 14.97 2.46
N TYR A 106 16.34 14.38 2.31
CA TYR A 106 16.66 13.60 1.12
C TYR A 106 15.74 12.38 0.98
N MET A 107 15.57 11.61 2.06
CA MET A 107 14.71 10.42 2.09
C MET A 107 13.27 10.78 1.71
N LEU A 108 12.69 11.82 2.31
CA LEU A 108 11.32 12.24 2.05
C LEU A 108 11.12 12.80 0.63
N ASN A 109 12.09 13.57 0.10
CA ASN A 109 11.99 14.16 -1.22
C ASN A 109 12.17 13.13 -2.36
N ASN A 110 12.90 12.06 -2.10
CA ASN A 110 13.21 11.04 -3.11
C ASN A 110 12.38 9.76 -2.99
N ASP A 111 11.52 9.64 -1.96
CA ASP A 111 10.65 8.47 -1.78
C ASP A 111 9.72 8.20 -2.97
N GLN A 112 9.22 9.25 -3.60
CA GLN A 112 8.34 9.13 -4.76
C GLN A 112 9.10 9.00 -6.08
N LYS A 113 10.39 9.25 -6.09
CA LYS A 113 11.22 9.10 -7.28
C LYS A 113 11.52 7.62 -7.52
N ARG A 114 11.33 7.19 -8.75
CA ARG A 114 11.62 5.83 -9.14
C ARG A 114 13.11 5.57 -9.22
N LEU A 115 13.87 6.57 -9.65
CA LEU A 115 15.30 6.52 -9.84
C LEU A 115 15.91 7.90 -9.59
N VAL A 116 17.14 7.93 -9.08
CA VAL A 116 17.99 9.12 -8.92
C VAL A 116 19.34 8.89 -9.61
N LYS A 117 20.13 9.93 -9.85
CA LYS A 117 21.47 9.75 -10.36
C LYS A 117 22.37 9.10 -9.31
N LEU A 118 23.33 8.29 -9.76
CA LEU A 118 24.31 7.67 -8.86
C LEU A 118 25.11 8.74 -8.11
N SER A 119 25.43 9.87 -8.74
CA SER A 119 26.09 11.00 -8.06
C SER A 119 25.27 11.52 -6.87
N GLU A 120 23.96 11.72 -7.03
CA GLU A 120 23.06 12.16 -5.94
C GLU A 120 22.98 11.15 -4.80
N GLU A 121 22.95 9.87 -5.14
CA GLU A 121 22.90 8.79 -4.17
C GLU A 121 24.21 8.65 -3.40
N LEU A 122 25.35 8.88 -4.06
CA LEU A 122 26.67 8.91 -3.41
C LEU A 122 26.81 10.09 -2.45
N ASP A 123 26.38 11.30 -2.85
CA ASP A 123 26.39 12.48 -1.98
C ASP A 123 25.53 12.23 -0.73
N PHE A 124 24.38 11.60 -0.90
CA PHE A 124 23.53 11.20 0.22
C PHE A 124 24.21 10.16 1.12
N THR A 125 24.83 9.15 0.53
CA THR A 125 25.55 8.11 1.25
C THR A 125 26.71 8.69 2.06
N ASP A 126 27.43 9.67 1.53
CA ASP A 126 28.49 10.37 2.25
C ASP A 126 27.95 11.13 3.47
N MET A 127 26.83 11.84 3.32
CA MET A 127 26.17 12.49 4.46
C MET A 127 25.72 11.49 5.53
N TYR A 128 25.22 10.33 5.11
CA TYR A 128 24.81 9.25 5.99
C TYR A 128 26.00 8.64 6.78
N ILE A 129 27.08 8.35 6.07
CA ILE A 129 28.34 7.86 6.64
C ILE A 129 28.92 8.86 7.65
N ASP A 130 28.93 10.14 7.32
CA ASP A 130 29.39 11.19 8.21
C ASP A 130 28.58 11.31 9.49
N LEU A 131 27.30 10.99 9.43
CA LEU A 131 26.46 10.90 10.63
C LEU A 131 26.78 9.64 11.45
N LEU A 132 27.04 8.50 10.80
CA LEU A 132 27.43 7.26 11.47
C LEU A 132 28.79 7.38 12.17
N LYS A 133 29.73 8.12 11.62
CA LYS A 133 31.05 8.37 12.26
C LYS A 133 30.93 9.09 13.60
N GLU A 134 29.89 9.91 13.82
CA GLU A 134 29.63 10.51 15.13
C GLU A 134 29.27 9.45 16.20
N ARG A 135 28.75 8.30 15.77
CA ARG A 135 28.43 7.16 16.64
C ARG A 135 29.63 6.24 16.88
N PHE A 136 30.42 6.02 15.83
CA PHE A 136 31.57 5.10 15.87
C PHE A 136 32.86 5.93 15.83
N ILE A 137 33.24 6.51 16.98
CA ILE A 137 34.39 7.41 17.13
C ILE A 137 35.71 6.77 16.71
N GLU A 138 35.80 5.44 16.83
CA GLU A 138 36.99 4.69 16.40
C GLU A 138 36.59 3.49 15.54
N GLY A 139 37.09 3.41 14.30
CA GLY A 139 37.15 2.15 13.55
C GLY A 139 36.32 2.03 12.29
N MET A 140 35.56 3.03 11.84
CA MET A 140 34.88 2.93 10.55
C MET A 140 35.80 3.43 9.42
N VAL A 141 36.38 2.52 8.67
CA VAL A 141 37.11 2.79 7.44
C VAL A 141 36.20 2.43 6.27
N ILE A 142 35.97 3.38 5.37
CA ILE A 142 35.16 3.18 4.17
C ILE A 142 36.04 3.47 2.98
N GLU A 143 36.27 2.44 2.21
CA GLU A 143 36.94 2.53 0.92
C GLU A 143 35.91 2.38 -0.18
N ARG A 144 35.99 3.23 -1.19
CA ARG A 144 35.14 3.11 -2.35
C ARG A 144 35.92 3.31 -3.62
N GLU A 145 35.64 2.47 -4.59
CA GLU A 145 36.17 2.55 -5.92
C GLU A 145 35.01 2.71 -6.91
N ILE A 146 34.92 3.88 -7.54
CA ILE A 146 33.81 4.22 -8.44
C ILE A 146 34.37 4.74 -9.74
N ASN A 147 33.92 4.15 -10.84
CA ASN A 147 34.21 4.67 -12.15
C ASN A 147 33.36 5.94 -12.40
N GLU A 148 34.02 7.08 -12.64
CA GLU A 148 33.37 8.37 -12.89
C GLU A 148 32.39 8.34 -14.07
N ALA A 149 32.63 7.49 -15.06
CA ALA A 149 31.71 7.31 -16.19
C ALA A 149 30.31 6.79 -15.80
N LEU A 150 30.14 6.29 -14.57
CA LEU A 150 28.89 5.75 -14.03
C LEU A 150 28.08 6.77 -13.23
N LEU A 151 28.60 7.94 -12.90
CA LEU A 151 27.97 8.94 -12.03
C LEU A 151 26.61 9.43 -12.54
N ASP A 152 26.43 9.48 -13.86
CA ASP A 152 25.13 9.83 -14.48
C ASP A 152 24.16 8.64 -14.61
N ARG A 153 24.55 7.42 -14.23
CA ARG A 153 23.65 6.28 -14.21
C ARG A 153 22.58 6.46 -13.13
N HIS A 154 21.46 5.80 -13.33
CA HIS A 154 20.32 5.89 -12.43
C HIS A 154 20.22 4.66 -11.55
N VAL A 155 20.00 4.88 -10.25
CA VAL A 155 19.84 3.87 -9.22
C VAL A 155 18.58 4.12 -8.40
N VAL A 156 18.14 3.14 -7.65
CA VAL A 156 17.01 3.29 -6.72
C VAL A 156 17.45 4.15 -5.54
N PRO A 157 16.67 5.17 -5.11
CA PRO A 157 17.01 5.99 -3.95
C PRO A 157 17.23 5.16 -2.68
N CYS A 158 18.15 5.58 -1.84
CA CYS A 158 18.53 4.95 -0.56
C CYS A 158 19.04 3.50 -0.68
N SER A 159 19.41 3.04 -1.90
CA SER A 159 19.92 1.69 -2.10
C SER A 159 21.33 1.50 -1.53
N LEU A 160 22.21 2.50 -1.65
CA LEU A 160 23.56 2.45 -1.09
C LEU A 160 23.55 2.55 0.43
N GLN A 161 22.66 3.39 1.00
CA GLN A 161 22.42 3.44 2.45
C GLN A 161 22.08 2.06 3.01
N LEU A 162 21.17 1.34 2.35
CA LEU A 162 20.76 0.00 2.78
C LEU A 162 21.94 -0.98 2.80
N LEU A 163 22.87 -0.87 1.83
CA LEU A 163 24.08 -1.67 1.82
C LEU A 163 25.01 -1.31 2.98
N VAL A 164 25.19 -0.03 3.29
CA VAL A 164 26.00 0.45 4.41
C VAL A 164 25.41 0.02 5.76
N GLU A 165 24.07 0.00 5.90
CA GLU A 165 23.41 -0.46 7.11
C GLU A 165 23.56 -1.96 7.37
N ASN A 166 23.74 -2.74 6.32
CA ASN A 166 23.86 -4.21 6.39
C ASN A 166 25.32 -4.72 6.42
N ALA A 167 26.29 -3.83 6.28
CA ALA A 167 27.71 -4.17 6.34
C ALA A 167 28.24 -4.21 7.77
#